data_d97c3e85ecba88b84e8616690e0598fa
#
_entry.id   d97c3e85ecba88b84e8616690e0598fa
#
_cell.length_a   1.000
_cell.length_b   1.000
_cell.length_c   1.000
_cell.angle_alpha   90.00
_cell.angle_beta   90.00
_cell.angle_gamma   90.00
#
_symmetry.space_group_name_H-M   'P 1'
#
loop_
_entity.id
_entity.type
_entity.pdbx_description
1 polymer ?
#
loop_
_entity_poly.entity_id
_entity_poly.type
_entity_poly.pdbx_seq_one_letter_code
_entity_poly.pdbx_strand_id
1 'polypeptide(L)'
;MDQKKRTEIASLGQFGLIDLLTSGFTPKNASTLKGAGDDAAVIAPGRGEAVLCTTDSFYEGVDFDLTYFPLKHLGYKAVTAGVSDILAMNALPAQ
;
A
#
# COMPACT_ATOMS: atom_id res chain seq x y z
N MET A 1 -9.83 -2.10 37.44
CA MET A 1 -10.38 -1.58 36.19
C MET A 1 -9.21 -1.31 35.24
N ASP A 2 -9.12 -2.13 34.20
CA ASP A 2 -8.01 -2.02 33.26
C ASP A 2 -8.15 -0.74 32.44
N GLN A 3 -7.33 0.23 32.72
CA GLN A 3 -7.20 1.35 31.83
C GLN A 3 -6.47 0.88 30.58
N LYS A 4 -7.22 0.78 29.47
CA LYS A 4 -6.61 0.52 28.19
C LYS A 4 -5.59 1.62 27.90
N LYS A 5 -4.33 1.26 27.90
CA LYS A 5 -3.28 2.19 27.50
C LYS A 5 -3.49 2.58 26.05
N ARG A 6 -3.59 3.87 25.81
CA ARG A 6 -3.57 4.42 24.44
C ARG A 6 -2.16 4.35 23.91
N THR A 7 -2.02 3.80 22.72
CA THR A 7 -0.76 3.87 21.99
C THR A 7 -0.79 5.08 21.07
N GLU A 8 0.16 5.97 21.26
CA GLU A 8 0.28 7.15 20.38
C GLU A 8 0.85 6.74 19.04
N ILE A 9 0.17 7.11 17.95
CA ILE A 9 0.64 6.81 16.58
C ILE A 9 2.03 7.40 16.33
N ALA A 10 2.27 8.60 16.83
CA ALA A 10 3.55 9.27 16.66
C ALA A 10 4.74 8.50 17.25
N SER A 11 4.50 7.69 18.31
CA SER A 11 5.57 6.89 18.92
C SER A 11 5.93 5.66 18.09
N LEU A 12 5.04 5.22 17.20
CA LEU A 12 5.25 4.04 16.35
C LEU A 12 5.85 4.40 15.00
N GLY A 13 5.50 5.58 14.47
CA GLY A 13 5.79 5.94 13.09
C GLY A 13 4.94 5.14 12.10
N GLN A 14 5.16 5.38 10.82
CA GLN A 14 4.39 4.72 9.76
C GLN A 14 4.60 3.20 9.75
N PHE A 15 5.83 2.76 9.72
CA PHE A 15 6.14 1.33 9.63
C PHE A 15 5.80 0.59 10.92
N GLY A 16 6.05 1.20 12.07
CA GLY A 16 5.68 0.62 13.36
C GLY A 16 4.17 0.45 13.51
N LEU A 17 3.37 1.40 13.02
CA LEU A 17 1.92 1.28 13.02
C LEU A 17 1.45 0.14 12.11
N ILE A 18 2.01 0.05 10.90
CA ILE A 18 1.68 -1.04 9.96
C ILE A 18 2.03 -2.38 10.58
N ASP A 19 3.21 -2.53 11.17
CA ASP A 19 3.63 -3.77 11.82
C ASP A 19 2.69 -4.17 12.95
N LEU A 20 2.28 -3.21 13.77
CA LEU A 20 1.33 -3.46 14.87
C LEU A 20 -0.02 -3.94 14.35
N LEU A 21 -0.58 -3.25 13.34
CA LEU A 21 -1.89 -3.56 12.78
C LEU A 21 -1.90 -4.89 12.03
N THR A 22 -0.78 -5.28 11.43
CA THR A 22 -0.68 -6.51 10.61
C THR A 22 -0.02 -7.67 11.34
N SER A 23 0.35 -7.53 12.61
CA SER A 23 1.10 -8.54 13.35
C SER A 23 0.41 -9.90 13.44
N GLY A 24 -0.94 -9.91 13.40
CA GLY A 24 -1.72 -11.14 13.41
C GLY A 24 -2.06 -11.68 12.02
N PHE A 25 -1.62 -11.02 10.97
CA PHE A 25 -1.96 -11.41 9.60
C PHE A 25 -1.00 -12.48 9.10
N THR A 26 -1.59 -13.59 8.63
CA THR A 26 -0.83 -14.66 7.98
C THR A 26 -1.46 -14.95 6.62
N PRO A 27 -0.66 -15.23 5.59
CA PRO A 27 -1.21 -15.62 4.29
C PRO A 27 -2.11 -16.85 4.42
N LYS A 28 -3.32 -16.77 3.87
CA LYS A 28 -4.29 -17.85 3.89
C LYS A 28 -4.19 -18.75 2.66
N ASN A 29 -3.65 -18.23 1.57
CA ASN A 29 -3.51 -18.96 0.31
C ASN A 29 -2.03 -19.22 0.02
N ALA A 30 -1.72 -20.41 -0.44
CA ALA A 30 -0.36 -20.77 -0.84
C ALA A 30 0.15 -19.92 -2.01
N SER A 31 -0.76 -19.37 -2.83
CA SER A 31 -0.40 -18.46 -3.92
C SER A 31 0.09 -17.10 -3.46
N THR A 32 -0.15 -16.71 -2.21
CA THR A 32 0.37 -15.46 -1.68
C THR A 32 1.84 -15.62 -1.32
N LEU A 33 2.73 -15.07 -2.15
CA LEU A 33 4.17 -15.10 -1.90
C LEU A 33 4.58 -14.00 -0.91
N LYS A 34 3.95 -12.83 -1.01
CA LYS A 34 4.20 -11.71 -0.10
C LYS A 34 2.90 -10.95 0.13
N GLY A 35 2.48 -10.92 1.37
CA GLY A 35 1.29 -10.16 1.79
C GLY A 35 1.65 -8.76 2.27
N ALA A 36 1.27 -8.42 3.52
CA ALA A 36 1.56 -7.12 4.09
C ALA A 36 3.06 -6.94 4.35
N GLY A 37 3.55 -5.70 4.25
CA GLY A 37 4.92 -5.34 4.64
C GLY A 37 5.83 -4.86 3.53
N ASP A 38 5.30 -4.66 2.31
CA ASP A 38 6.06 -4.11 1.20
C ASP A 38 5.17 -3.23 0.32
N ASP A 39 5.73 -2.65 -0.74
CA ASP A 39 5.03 -1.70 -1.61
C ASP A 39 3.88 -2.34 -2.39
N ALA A 40 3.95 -3.62 -2.62
CA ALA A 40 2.88 -4.36 -3.32
C ALA A 40 2.78 -5.79 -2.80
N ALA A 41 1.60 -6.38 -2.93
CA ALA A 41 1.40 -7.80 -2.69
C ALA A 41 1.94 -8.62 -3.87
N VAL A 42 2.53 -9.77 -3.60
CA VAL A 42 3.06 -10.67 -4.62
C VAL A 42 2.26 -11.97 -4.60
N ILE A 43 1.67 -12.30 -5.73
CA ILE A 43 0.82 -13.48 -5.89
C ILE A 43 1.38 -14.35 -7.01
N ALA A 44 1.51 -15.66 -6.76
CA ALA A 44 1.93 -16.63 -7.77
C ALA A 44 0.74 -17.49 -8.19
N PRO A 45 0.18 -17.27 -9.38
CA PRO A 45 -0.98 -18.05 -9.84
C PRO A 45 -0.64 -19.46 -10.35
N GLY A 46 0.56 -19.93 -10.19
CA GLY A 46 0.96 -21.29 -10.56
C GLY A 46 1.46 -21.48 -11.99
N ARG A 47 1.80 -20.37 -12.67
CA ARG A 47 2.27 -20.40 -14.08
C ARG A 47 3.75 -20.04 -14.23
N GLY A 48 4.53 -20.10 -13.17
CA GLY A 48 5.92 -19.66 -13.20
C GLY A 48 6.10 -18.16 -13.21
N GLU A 49 5.00 -17.39 -13.11
CA GLU A 49 5.00 -15.95 -13.05
C GLU A 49 4.52 -15.47 -11.68
N ALA A 50 4.97 -14.30 -11.27
CA ALA A 50 4.44 -13.60 -10.10
C ALA A 50 3.67 -12.36 -10.56
N VAL A 51 2.49 -12.15 -9.99
CA VAL A 51 1.67 -10.97 -10.24
C VAL A 51 1.73 -10.09 -9.01
N LEU A 52 2.03 -8.82 -9.22
CA LEU A 52 2.06 -7.82 -8.16
C LEU A 52 0.81 -6.97 -8.22
N CYS A 53 0.25 -6.67 -7.05
CA CYS A 53 -0.95 -5.87 -6.94
C CYS A 53 -0.75 -4.80 -5.86
N THR A 54 -1.06 -3.56 -6.22
CA THR A 54 -1.02 -2.43 -5.29
C THR A 54 -2.24 -1.56 -5.45
N THR A 55 -2.60 -0.86 -4.39
CA THR A 55 -3.66 0.15 -4.41
C THR A 55 -3.21 1.37 -3.64
N ASP A 56 -3.76 2.52 -4.02
CA ASP A 56 -3.51 3.79 -3.35
C ASP A 56 -4.82 4.56 -3.18
N SER A 57 -4.85 5.43 -2.18
CA SER A 57 -5.96 6.33 -1.94
C SER A 57 -5.47 7.77 -1.97
N PHE A 58 -6.27 8.65 -2.57
CA PHE A 58 -5.98 10.08 -2.63
C PHE A 58 -7.12 10.85 -1.99
N TYR A 59 -6.76 11.73 -1.05
CA TYR A 59 -7.74 12.52 -0.31
C TYR A 59 -7.53 14.00 -0.60
N GLU A 60 -8.65 14.67 -0.95
CA GLU A 60 -8.62 16.12 -1.10
C GLU A 60 -8.23 16.78 0.22
N GLY A 61 -7.39 17.80 0.15
CA GLY A 61 -6.84 18.48 1.33
C GLY A 61 -5.60 17.83 1.93
N VAL A 62 -5.25 16.62 1.49
CA VAL A 62 -4.03 15.90 1.93
C VAL A 62 -3.10 15.68 0.74
N ASP A 63 -3.58 15.00 -0.30
CA ASP A 63 -2.77 14.65 -1.47
C ASP A 63 -2.91 15.67 -2.59
N PHE A 64 -4.02 16.38 -2.65
CA PHE A 64 -4.31 17.37 -3.68
C PHE A 64 -5.35 18.36 -3.17
N ASP A 65 -5.56 19.45 -3.91
CA ASP A 65 -6.58 20.45 -3.63
C ASP A 65 -7.20 20.90 -4.96
N LEU A 66 -8.48 20.62 -5.16
CA LEU A 66 -9.18 20.93 -6.39
C LEU A 66 -9.34 22.43 -6.68
N THR A 67 -9.12 23.29 -5.67
CA THR A 67 -9.17 24.75 -5.88
C THR A 67 -8.06 25.25 -6.79
N TYR A 68 -6.93 24.54 -6.86
CA TYR A 68 -5.80 24.92 -7.72
C TYR A 68 -5.16 23.75 -8.46
N PHE A 69 -5.52 22.50 -8.13
CA PHE A 69 -4.90 21.31 -8.74
C PHE A 69 -5.74 20.84 -9.92
N PRO A 70 -5.27 20.96 -11.17
CA PRO A 70 -6.05 20.52 -12.33
C PRO A 70 -6.33 19.01 -12.29
N LEU A 71 -7.52 18.60 -12.72
CA LEU A 71 -7.91 17.19 -12.77
C LEU A 71 -6.95 16.35 -13.61
N LYS A 72 -6.41 16.92 -14.68
CA LYS A 72 -5.40 16.25 -15.50
C LYS A 72 -4.16 15.87 -14.70
N HIS A 73 -3.70 16.78 -13.84
CA HIS A 73 -2.54 16.53 -12.98
C HIS A 73 -2.86 15.52 -11.89
N LEU A 74 -4.08 15.56 -11.36
CA LEU A 74 -4.52 14.58 -10.37
C LEU A 74 -4.53 13.17 -10.96
N GLY A 75 -5.07 13.00 -12.16
CA GLY A 75 -5.05 11.71 -12.87
C GLY A 75 -3.63 11.21 -13.09
N TYR A 76 -2.74 12.06 -13.54
CA TYR A 76 -1.33 11.73 -13.72
C TYR A 76 -0.67 11.30 -12.41
N LYS A 77 -0.89 12.05 -11.34
CA LYS A 77 -0.33 11.75 -10.02
C LYS A 77 -0.83 10.40 -9.50
N ALA A 78 -2.12 10.11 -9.66
CA ALA A 78 -2.71 8.86 -9.19
C ALA A 78 -2.10 7.65 -9.89
N VAL A 79 -1.99 7.70 -11.22
CA VAL A 79 -1.38 6.60 -12.00
C VAL A 79 0.11 6.46 -11.66
N THR A 80 0.83 7.56 -11.56
CA THR A 80 2.26 7.55 -11.24
C THR A 80 2.53 6.93 -9.87
N ALA A 81 1.69 7.21 -8.88
CA ALA A 81 1.86 6.63 -7.55
C ALA A 81 1.73 5.10 -7.57
N GLY A 82 0.71 4.56 -8.26
CA GLY A 82 0.56 3.12 -8.41
C GLY A 82 1.70 2.48 -9.19
N VAL A 83 2.08 3.09 -10.31
CA VAL A 83 3.20 2.60 -11.13
C VAL A 83 4.51 2.60 -10.34
N SER A 84 4.73 3.63 -9.51
CA SER A 84 5.94 3.71 -8.69
C SER A 84 6.09 2.54 -7.73
N ASP A 85 5.00 2.09 -7.12
CA ASP A 85 5.02 0.95 -6.20
C ASP A 85 5.39 -0.34 -6.94
N ILE A 86 4.86 -0.54 -8.14
CA ILE A 86 5.19 -1.71 -8.96
C ILE A 86 6.66 -1.68 -9.40
N LEU A 87 7.14 -0.52 -9.84
CA LEU A 87 8.55 -0.35 -10.23
C LEU A 87 9.49 -0.53 -9.05
N ALA A 88 9.09 -0.11 -7.85
CA ALA A 88 9.88 -0.30 -6.63
C ALA A 88 10.07 -1.78 -6.30
N MET A 89 9.15 -2.63 -6.73
CA MET A 89 9.22 -4.09 -6.60
C MET A 89 9.93 -4.76 -7.78
N ASN A 90 10.55 -3.98 -8.66
CA ASN A 90 11.26 -4.45 -9.85
C ASN A 90 10.36 -5.24 -10.82
N ALA A 91 9.12 -4.79 -10.97
CA ALA A 91 8.15 -5.41 -11.85
C ALA A 91 7.76 -4.46 -12.98
N LEU A 92 7.11 -5.00 -14.02
CA LEU A 92 6.60 -4.22 -15.15
C LEU A 92 5.12 -3.91 -14.91
N PRO A 93 4.71 -2.63 -14.96
CA PRO A 93 3.30 -2.28 -14.89
C PRO A 93 2.54 -2.85 -16.08
N ALA A 94 1.40 -3.51 -15.82
CA ALA A 94 0.62 -4.15 -16.87
C ALA A 94 -0.75 -3.50 -17.07
N GLN A 95 -1.41 -3.10 -15.98
CA GLN A 95 -2.71 -2.45 -16.00
C GLN A 95 -2.81 -1.46 -14.84
#